data_1372f0d80be27b91da446117d31534b9
#
_entry.id   1372f0d80be27b91da446117d31534b9
#
_cell.length_a   1.000
_cell.length_b   1.000
_cell.length_c   1.000
_cell.angle_alpha   90.00
_cell.angle_beta   90.00
_cell.angle_gamma   90.00
#
_symmetry.space_group_name_H-M   'P 1'
#
loop_
_entity.id
_entity.type
_entity.pdbx_description
1 polymer ?
#
loop_
_entity_poly.entity_id
_entity_poly.type
_entity_poly.pdbx_seq_one_letter_code
_entity_poly.pdbx_strand_id
1 'polypeptide(L)'
;MSPPTSSAGRAIAAASIGNALEWYDFSVYAFFAVYIARNFFHRGSTGTELVEAFMAFGIGFIARPLGALAIGVYGDRAGRKAALTLTILVMATGTGVIAFAPPYAAIGVGAPLLILCGRLLQGFSAGGEVGGAAAFLIEHAPADRKGCYASCLQASMAASNILGALVATGVTLTLTREQIGDWGWRIPFILGLAIAPVGLWLRRTLDETPHFRAEMARAQHAHAEQKAPLLQVVRDHPRALAVGTGFSVLWAVCVYALVIYMPTHAQRALHFDGRDAFIASLVGNCLMAVTCVCAGSWSDRLGRRTVLAAGAALMLVSVYPLLRWLSDVHTLAALLTVQSAFCVLVAIFTGVAPAALSELFPTRVRATGMSLSYNIATTIFGGFAPAILAWLTQQTGNPFAPAWYVMVASAIALASIAALSSTPRHA
;
A
#
# COMPACT_ATOMS: atom_id res chain seq x y z
N MET A 1 -35.18 13.44 2.21
CA MET A 1 -34.72 13.05 3.56
C MET A 1 -33.27 12.65 3.46
N SER A 2 -32.37 13.44 4.01
CA SER A 2 -30.93 13.14 4.06
C SER A 2 -30.70 11.93 4.94
N PRO A 3 -29.92 10.91 4.53
CA PRO A 3 -29.59 9.78 5.39
C PRO A 3 -28.77 10.27 6.59
N PRO A 4 -28.92 9.64 7.76
CA PRO A 4 -28.27 10.11 8.97
C PRO A 4 -26.73 10.03 8.85
N THR A 5 -26.05 11.10 9.20
CA THR A 5 -24.58 11.28 9.20
C THR A 5 -23.80 10.18 9.95
N SER A 6 -24.48 9.39 10.80
CA SER A 6 -23.91 8.26 11.53
C SER A 6 -23.58 7.05 10.64
N SER A 7 -24.19 6.90 9.47
CA SER A 7 -23.96 5.74 8.59
C SER A 7 -22.68 5.91 7.75
N ALA A 8 -22.39 7.14 7.28
CA ALA A 8 -21.22 7.44 6.45
C ALA A 8 -19.90 7.31 7.25
N GLY A 9 -19.85 7.83 8.49
CA GLY A 9 -18.69 7.69 9.36
C GLY A 9 -18.35 6.24 9.71
N ARG A 10 -19.35 5.40 9.95
CA ARG A 10 -19.18 3.96 10.18
C ARG A 10 -18.65 3.23 8.94
N ALA A 11 -19.14 3.59 7.76
CA ALA A 11 -18.69 3.02 6.50
C ALA A 11 -17.21 3.34 6.22
N ILE A 12 -16.80 4.61 6.41
CA ILE A 12 -15.41 5.04 6.29
C ILE A 12 -14.52 4.27 7.28
N ALA A 13 -14.92 4.22 8.57
CA ALA A 13 -14.17 3.52 9.60
C ALA A 13 -13.99 2.02 9.25
N ALA A 14 -15.06 1.36 8.80
CA ALA A 14 -15.02 -0.06 8.46
C ALA A 14 -14.08 -0.38 7.29
N ALA A 15 -14.15 0.40 6.21
CA ALA A 15 -13.26 0.25 5.07
C ALA A 15 -11.80 0.60 5.42
N SER A 16 -11.60 1.64 6.24
CA SER A 16 -10.27 2.12 6.62
C SER A 16 -9.54 1.20 7.58
N ILE A 17 -10.23 0.56 8.52
CA ILE A 17 -9.59 -0.31 9.51
C ILE A 17 -9.01 -1.58 8.88
N GLY A 18 -9.75 -2.22 7.95
CA GLY A 18 -9.24 -3.39 7.23
C GLY A 18 -7.97 -3.06 6.47
N ASN A 19 -8.02 -2.00 5.66
CA ASN A 19 -6.86 -1.50 4.93
C ASN A 19 -5.69 -1.13 5.87
N ALA A 20 -5.99 -0.53 7.03
CA ALA A 20 -4.96 -0.17 8.00
C ALA A 20 -4.22 -1.38 8.57
N LEU A 21 -4.92 -2.46 8.90
CA LEU A 21 -4.32 -3.70 9.42
C LEU A 21 -3.41 -4.35 8.38
N GLU A 22 -3.84 -4.38 7.12
CA GLU A 22 -3.04 -4.91 6.01
C GLU A 22 -1.75 -4.13 5.82
N TRP A 23 -1.83 -2.80 5.76
CA TRP A 23 -0.68 -1.94 5.54
C TRP A 23 0.30 -1.92 6.72
N TYR A 24 -0.17 -2.17 7.95
CA TYR A 24 0.70 -2.32 9.11
C TYR A 24 1.71 -3.46 8.90
N ASP A 25 1.24 -4.64 8.52
CA ASP A 25 2.11 -5.81 8.31
C ASP A 25 3.13 -5.59 7.18
N PHE A 26 2.72 -4.90 6.09
CA PHE A 26 3.64 -4.53 5.01
C PHE A 26 4.71 -3.54 5.47
N SER A 27 4.32 -2.51 6.23
CA SER A 27 5.23 -1.48 6.72
C SER A 27 6.24 -2.05 7.71
N VAL A 28 5.78 -2.85 8.66
CA VAL A 28 6.63 -3.47 9.69
C VAL A 28 7.67 -4.39 9.05
N TYR A 29 7.29 -5.20 8.08
CA TYR A 29 8.26 -6.04 7.37
C TYR A 29 9.36 -5.20 6.73
N ALA A 30 9.01 -4.14 6.01
CA ALA A 30 9.98 -3.28 5.34
C ALA A 30 10.87 -2.50 6.33
N PHE A 31 10.32 -2.03 7.44
CA PHE A 31 11.09 -1.31 8.47
C PHE A 31 12.10 -2.21 9.16
N PHE A 32 11.77 -3.48 9.35
CA PHE A 32 12.66 -4.46 9.98
C PHE A 32 13.36 -5.38 8.96
N ALA A 33 13.29 -5.07 7.65
CA ALA A 33 13.90 -5.88 6.58
C ALA A 33 15.38 -6.14 6.79
N VAL A 34 16.13 -5.18 7.37
CA VAL A 34 17.56 -5.33 7.70
C VAL A 34 17.78 -6.46 8.70
N TYR A 35 16.95 -6.57 9.73
CA TYR A 35 17.04 -7.61 10.74
C TYR A 35 16.56 -8.96 10.24
N ILE A 36 15.49 -8.95 9.43
CA ILE A 36 14.97 -10.14 8.75
C ILE A 36 16.03 -10.70 7.79
N ALA A 37 16.68 -9.82 7.00
CA ALA A 37 17.77 -10.21 6.10
C ALA A 37 18.86 -11.00 6.84
N ARG A 38 19.36 -10.46 7.94
CA ARG A 38 20.43 -11.07 8.75
C ARG A 38 20.04 -12.40 9.40
N ASN A 39 18.77 -12.54 9.80
CA ASN A 39 18.29 -13.74 10.51
C ASN A 39 17.94 -14.90 9.56
N PHE A 40 17.50 -14.59 8.33
CA PHE A 40 16.86 -15.59 7.45
C PHE A 40 17.58 -15.81 6.12
N PHE A 41 18.38 -14.86 5.61
CA PHE A 41 18.99 -14.90 4.28
C PHE A 41 20.51 -14.92 4.32
N HIS A 42 21.08 -15.86 5.07
CA HIS A 42 22.51 -15.89 5.41
C HIS A 42 23.35 -16.73 4.44
N ARG A 43 23.70 -16.20 3.25
CA ARG A 43 24.60 -16.89 2.28
C ARG A 43 25.53 -15.99 1.47
N GLY A 44 25.70 -14.71 1.76
CA GLY A 44 26.48 -13.82 0.90
C GLY A 44 27.04 -12.60 1.60
N SER A 45 27.39 -11.58 0.81
CA SER A 45 27.73 -10.26 1.32
C SER A 45 26.50 -9.59 1.94
N THR A 46 26.71 -8.75 2.93
CA THR A 46 25.64 -8.03 3.66
C THR A 46 24.63 -7.24 2.78
N GLY A 47 24.95 -7.03 1.49
CA GLY A 47 24.02 -6.39 0.56
C GLY A 47 23.05 -7.36 -0.11
N THR A 48 23.51 -8.58 -0.43
CA THR A 48 22.71 -9.60 -1.09
C THR A 48 21.54 -10.07 -0.21
N GLU A 49 21.79 -10.24 1.09
CA GLU A 49 20.77 -10.63 2.08
C GLU A 49 19.58 -9.65 2.12
N LEU A 50 19.87 -8.35 2.05
CA LEU A 50 18.83 -7.32 2.04
C LEU A 50 17.99 -7.35 0.75
N VAL A 51 18.65 -7.57 -0.40
CA VAL A 51 17.95 -7.75 -1.68
C VAL A 51 17.03 -8.97 -1.62
N GLU A 52 17.52 -10.11 -1.09
CA GLU A 52 16.74 -11.34 -0.94
C GLU A 52 15.54 -11.13 -0.01
N ALA A 53 15.69 -10.42 1.12
CA ALA A 53 14.59 -10.09 2.01
C ALA A 53 13.53 -9.23 1.31
N PHE A 54 13.94 -8.25 0.50
CA PHE A 54 13.02 -7.44 -0.28
C PHE A 54 12.46 -8.18 -1.50
N MET A 55 13.16 -9.15 -2.07
CA MET A 55 12.60 -10.05 -3.08
C MET A 55 11.46 -10.89 -2.47
N ALA A 56 11.64 -11.44 -1.25
CA ALA A 56 10.57 -12.14 -0.55
C ALA A 56 9.38 -11.20 -0.27
N PHE A 57 9.63 -9.92 0.06
CA PHE A 57 8.59 -8.90 0.15
C PHE A 57 7.81 -8.76 -1.17
N GLY A 58 8.51 -8.61 -2.29
CA GLY A 58 7.92 -8.43 -3.62
C GLY A 58 7.15 -9.67 -4.10
N ILE A 59 7.65 -10.88 -3.85
CA ILE A 59 6.99 -12.14 -4.23
C ILE A 59 5.61 -12.26 -3.58
N GLY A 60 5.40 -11.73 -2.36
CA GLY A 60 4.09 -11.66 -1.74
C GLY A 60 3.04 -10.98 -2.64
N PHE A 61 3.44 -9.98 -3.43
CA PHE A 61 2.52 -9.27 -4.33
C PHE A 61 2.07 -10.09 -5.53
N ILE A 62 2.82 -11.11 -5.93
CA ILE A 62 2.42 -12.04 -7.00
C ILE A 62 1.19 -12.85 -6.60
N ALA A 63 1.01 -13.11 -5.31
CA ALA A 63 -0.16 -13.82 -4.80
C ALA A 63 -1.45 -12.97 -4.79
N ARG A 64 -1.37 -11.65 -4.91
CA ARG A 64 -2.53 -10.74 -4.87
C ARG A 64 -3.60 -11.04 -5.93
N PRO A 65 -3.29 -11.20 -7.22
CA PRO A 65 -4.30 -11.52 -8.22
C PRO A 65 -5.02 -12.85 -7.94
N LEU A 66 -4.29 -13.86 -7.46
CA LEU A 66 -4.87 -15.16 -7.08
C LEU A 66 -5.80 -15.01 -5.86
N GLY A 67 -5.37 -14.24 -4.87
CA GLY A 67 -6.18 -13.92 -3.70
C GLY A 67 -7.45 -13.16 -4.07
N ALA A 68 -7.35 -12.15 -4.95
CA ALA A 68 -8.50 -11.40 -5.44
C ALA A 68 -9.56 -12.29 -6.09
N LEU A 69 -9.13 -13.23 -6.94
CA LEU A 69 -10.03 -14.20 -7.57
C LEU A 69 -10.65 -15.16 -6.56
N ALA A 70 -9.84 -15.80 -5.73
CA ALA A 70 -10.29 -16.84 -4.80
C ALA A 70 -11.21 -16.26 -3.71
N ILE A 71 -10.81 -15.13 -3.09
CA ILE A 71 -11.58 -14.46 -2.05
C ILE A 71 -12.83 -13.80 -2.65
N GLY A 72 -12.74 -13.27 -3.88
CA GLY A 72 -13.89 -12.75 -4.60
C GLY A 72 -14.96 -13.82 -4.82
N VAL A 73 -14.60 -14.95 -5.40
CA VAL A 73 -15.52 -16.10 -5.62
C VAL A 73 -16.07 -16.63 -4.29
N TYR A 74 -15.25 -16.71 -3.26
CA TYR A 74 -15.70 -17.12 -1.93
C TYR A 74 -16.69 -16.12 -1.34
N GLY A 75 -16.43 -14.82 -1.48
CA GLY A 75 -17.32 -13.75 -1.04
C GLY A 75 -18.69 -13.75 -1.73
N ASP A 76 -18.70 -14.09 -3.02
CA ASP A 76 -19.94 -14.21 -3.81
C ASP A 76 -20.79 -15.40 -3.34
N ARG A 77 -20.16 -16.47 -2.84
CA ARG A 77 -20.85 -17.69 -2.37
C ARG A 77 -21.19 -17.66 -0.89
N ALA A 78 -20.25 -17.25 -0.04
CA ALA A 78 -20.35 -17.30 1.43
C ALA A 78 -20.73 -15.96 2.06
N GLY A 79 -20.81 -14.88 1.28
CA GLY A 79 -21.09 -13.52 1.72
C GLY A 79 -19.83 -12.70 2.01
N ARG A 80 -19.95 -11.37 1.89
CA ARG A 80 -18.82 -10.43 2.09
C ARG A 80 -18.22 -10.51 3.49
N LYS A 81 -19.05 -10.71 4.52
CA LYS A 81 -18.57 -10.85 5.91
C LYS A 81 -17.67 -12.08 6.09
N ALA A 82 -18.02 -13.21 5.46
CA ALA A 82 -17.21 -14.43 5.49
C ALA A 82 -15.86 -14.22 4.76
N ALA A 83 -15.88 -13.59 3.58
CA ALA A 83 -14.68 -13.27 2.83
C ALA A 83 -13.73 -12.35 3.62
N LEU A 84 -14.27 -11.28 4.22
CA LEU A 84 -13.49 -10.35 5.04
C LEU A 84 -12.93 -11.01 6.32
N THR A 85 -13.65 -11.97 6.90
CA THR A 85 -13.14 -12.75 8.03
C THR A 85 -11.99 -13.66 7.61
N LEU A 86 -12.13 -14.31 6.45
CA LEU A 86 -11.09 -15.16 5.88
C LEU A 86 -9.81 -14.36 5.58
N THR A 87 -9.92 -13.14 5.03
CA THR A 87 -8.75 -12.29 4.76
C THR A 87 -7.97 -12.00 6.04
N ILE A 88 -8.63 -11.59 7.13
CA ILE A 88 -7.94 -11.35 8.41
C ILE A 88 -7.28 -12.62 8.94
N LEU A 89 -7.93 -13.77 8.86
CA LEU A 89 -7.36 -15.03 9.35
C LEU A 89 -6.13 -15.44 8.53
N VAL A 90 -6.19 -15.33 7.21
CA VAL A 90 -5.06 -15.64 6.34
C VAL A 90 -3.90 -14.67 6.56
N MET A 91 -4.20 -13.36 6.71
CA MET A 91 -3.21 -12.34 7.05
C MET A 91 -2.53 -12.64 8.39
N ALA A 92 -3.32 -12.86 9.44
CA ALA A 92 -2.79 -13.18 10.76
C ALA A 92 -1.96 -14.48 10.77
N THR A 93 -2.36 -15.48 10.00
CA THR A 93 -1.56 -16.72 9.84
C THR A 93 -0.21 -16.40 9.19
N GLY A 94 -0.19 -15.61 8.12
CA GLY A 94 1.04 -15.17 7.46
C GLY A 94 1.96 -14.39 8.40
N THR A 95 1.40 -13.45 9.16
CA THR A 95 2.13 -12.67 10.16
C THR A 95 2.69 -13.56 11.27
N GLY A 96 1.91 -14.55 11.74
CA GLY A 96 2.35 -15.54 12.73
C GLY A 96 3.49 -16.40 12.22
N VAL A 97 3.43 -16.88 10.97
CA VAL A 97 4.53 -17.64 10.36
C VAL A 97 5.82 -16.81 10.37
N ILE A 98 5.76 -15.53 10.03
CA ILE A 98 6.94 -14.64 10.05
C ILE A 98 7.42 -14.40 11.48
N ALA A 99 6.51 -14.06 12.41
CA ALA A 99 6.84 -13.71 13.79
C ALA A 99 7.55 -14.84 14.54
N PHE A 100 7.13 -16.10 14.31
CA PHE A 100 7.63 -17.28 15.02
C PHE A 100 8.59 -18.13 14.17
N ALA A 101 8.98 -17.70 12.98
CA ALA A 101 9.94 -18.41 12.14
C ALA A 101 11.26 -18.60 12.88
N PRO A 102 11.82 -19.85 12.94
CA PRO A 102 13.16 -20.09 13.44
C PRO A 102 14.22 -19.48 12.50
N PRO A 103 15.35 -18.97 13.02
CA PRO A 103 16.38 -18.35 12.20
C PRO A 103 17.10 -19.38 11.31
N TYR A 104 17.85 -18.88 10.32
CA TYR A 104 18.62 -19.72 9.39
C TYR A 104 19.60 -20.66 10.11
N ALA A 105 20.20 -20.21 11.20
CA ALA A 105 21.09 -21.04 12.02
C ALA A 105 20.43 -22.30 12.60
N ALA A 106 19.10 -22.28 12.81
CA ALA A 106 18.37 -23.40 13.38
C ALA A 106 17.84 -24.39 12.32
N ILE A 107 17.32 -23.89 11.18
CA ILE A 107 16.62 -24.72 10.18
C ILE A 107 17.14 -24.55 8.74
N GLY A 108 18.25 -23.84 8.55
CA GLY A 108 18.88 -23.66 7.24
C GLY A 108 17.92 -23.02 6.22
N VAL A 109 17.84 -23.62 5.02
CA VAL A 109 17.03 -23.13 3.89
C VAL A 109 15.52 -23.10 4.21
N GLY A 110 15.06 -23.83 5.22
CA GLY A 110 13.68 -23.78 5.70
C GLY A 110 13.27 -22.39 6.20
N ALA A 111 14.24 -21.62 6.74
CA ALA A 111 13.97 -20.29 7.30
C ALA A 111 13.49 -19.28 6.24
N PRO A 112 14.21 -19.03 5.12
CA PRO A 112 13.70 -18.15 4.07
C PRO A 112 12.42 -18.67 3.41
N LEU A 113 12.22 -19.99 3.31
CA LEU A 113 10.97 -20.56 2.79
C LEU A 113 9.77 -20.25 3.68
N LEU A 114 9.93 -20.26 5.01
CA LEU A 114 8.87 -19.84 5.93
C LEU A 114 8.53 -18.34 5.77
N ILE A 115 9.55 -17.49 5.65
CA ILE A 115 9.33 -16.06 5.37
C ILE A 115 8.55 -15.89 4.06
N LEU A 116 8.96 -16.58 3.00
CA LEU A 116 8.28 -16.55 1.71
C LEU A 116 6.82 -17.03 1.81
N CYS A 117 6.59 -18.15 2.51
CA CYS A 117 5.23 -18.68 2.75
C CYS A 117 4.36 -17.63 3.48
N GLY A 118 4.87 -17.02 4.56
CA GLY A 118 4.18 -15.97 5.27
C GLY A 118 3.85 -14.77 4.37
N ARG A 119 4.78 -14.35 3.51
CA ARG A 119 4.57 -13.26 2.54
C ARG A 119 3.54 -13.60 1.45
N LEU A 120 3.53 -14.83 0.96
CA LEU A 120 2.51 -15.29 0.02
C LEU A 120 1.11 -15.32 0.64
N LEU A 121 0.98 -15.76 1.89
CA LEU A 121 -0.29 -15.72 2.64
C LEU A 121 -0.78 -14.27 2.83
N GLN A 122 0.11 -13.37 3.25
CA GLN A 122 -0.22 -11.94 3.41
C GLN A 122 -0.64 -11.32 2.06
N GLY A 123 0.11 -11.58 0.99
CA GLY A 123 -0.22 -11.09 -0.36
C GLY A 123 -1.55 -11.65 -0.89
N PHE A 124 -1.81 -12.94 -0.68
CA PHE A 124 -3.07 -13.58 -1.03
C PHE A 124 -4.27 -12.89 -0.34
N SER A 125 -4.13 -12.61 0.95
CA SER A 125 -5.14 -11.89 1.73
C SER A 125 -5.43 -10.50 1.17
N ALA A 126 -4.39 -9.76 0.82
CA ALA A 126 -4.44 -8.37 0.38
C ALA A 126 -5.03 -8.14 -1.03
N GLY A 127 -5.19 -9.20 -1.83
CA GLY A 127 -5.47 -9.08 -3.27
C GLY A 127 -6.76 -8.38 -3.66
N GLY A 128 -7.83 -8.53 -2.88
CA GLY A 128 -9.16 -8.01 -3.23
C GLY A 128 -9.55 -6.69 -2.55
N GLU A 129 -8.77 -6.20 -1.59
CA GLU A 129 -9.26 -5.20 -0.64
C GLU A 129 -9.24 -3.77 -1.19
N VAL A 130 -8.17 -3.34 -1.88
CA VAL A 130 -8.00 -1.93 -2.29
C VAL A 130 -9.08 -1.44 -3.27
N GLY A 131 -9.36 -2.22 -4.32
CA GLY A 131 -10.37 -1.83 -5.33
C GLY A 131 -11.79 -1.84 -4.76
N GLY A 132 -12.11 -2.83 -3.93
CA GLY A 132 -13.40 -2.95 -3.25
C GLY A 132 -13.63 -1.84 -2.23
N ALA A 133 -12.63 -1.55 -1.38
CA ALA A 133 -12.71 -0.49 -0.38
C ALA A 133 -12.81 0.91 -1.01
N ALA A 134 -12.03 1.17 -2.05
CA ALA A 134 -12.09 2.44 -2.78
C ALA A 134 -13.46 2.64 -3.47
N ALA A 135 -13.97 1.62 -4.19
CA ALA A 135 -15.28 1.67 -4.82
C ALA A 135 -16.39 1.90 -3.77
N PHE A 136 -16.32 1.18 -2.64
CA PHE A 136 -17.27 1.33 -1.54
C PHE A 136 -17.30 2.76 -0.98
N LEU A 137 -16.12 3.36 -0.71
CA LEU A 137 -16.03 4.73 -0.20
C LEU A 137 -16.61 5.75 -1.18
N ILE A 138 -16.35 5.58 -2.48
CA ILE A 138 -16.80 6.48 -3.54
C ILE A 138 -18.32 6.37 -3.76
N GLU A 139 -18.88 5.18 -3.67
CA GLU A 139 -20.34 4.94 -3.83
C GLU A 139 -21.17 5.53 -2.66
N HIS A 140 -20.56 5.62 -1.48
CA HIS A 140 -21.21 6.24 -0.31
C HIS A 140 -20.90 7.74 -0.17
N ALA A 141 -20.05 8.30 -1.05
CA ALA A 141 -19.70 9.71 -1.02
C ALA A 141 -20.78 10.59 -1.65
N PRO A 142 -21.02 11.79 -1.09
CA PRO A 142 -21.74 12.83 -1.80
C PRO A 142 -21.08 13.12 -3.15
N ALA A 143 -21.87 13.50 -4.16
CA ALA A 143 -21.40 13.69 -5.53
C ALA A 143 -20.25 14.71 -5.64
N ASP A 144 -20.25 15.73 -4.77
CA ASP A 144 -19.29 16.82 -4.68
C ASP A 144 -18.03 16.50 -3.80
N ARG A 145 -17.97 15.32 -3.13
CA ARG A 145 -16.93 14.95 -2.16
C ARG A 145 -16.30 13.59 -2.40
N LYS A 146 -16.38 13.05 -3.59
CA LYS A 146 -15.87 11.72 -3.93
C LYS A 146 -14.36 11.60 -3.71
N GLY A 147 -13.58 12.67 -3.99
CA GLY A 147 -12.14 12.69 -3.74
C GLY A 147 -11.78 12.69 -2.27
N CYS A 148 -12.49 13.48 -1.47
CA CYS A 148 -12.31 13.50 -0.02
C CYS A 148 -12.57 12.11 0.60
N TYR A 149 -13.64 11.42 0.20
CA TYR A 149 -13.96 10.09 0.72
C TYR A 149 -12.97 9.03 0.24
N ALA A 150 -12.59 9.05 -1.04
CA ALA A 150 -11.61 8.12 -1.60
C ALA A 150 -10.22 8.28 -0.95
N SER A 151 -9.84 9.52 -0.57
CA SER A 151 -8.56 9.81 0.08
C SER A 151 -8.45 9.22 1.49
N CYS A 152 -9.58 8.94 2.17
CA CYS A 152 -9.57 8.28 3.48
C CYS A 152 -8.90 6.89 3.41
N LEU A 153 -8.92 6.23 2.26
CA LEU A 153 -8.18 4.98 2.07
C LEU A 153 -6.68 5.19 2.24
N GLN A 154 -6.13 6.24 1.63
CA GLN A 154 -4.70 6.56 1.74
C GLN A 154 -4.33 7.14 3.11
N ALA A 155 -5.22 7.89 3.72
CA ALA A 155 -5.04 8.36 5.10
C ALA A 155 -4.98 7.19 6.09
N SER A 156 -5.78 6.12 5.89
CA SER A 156 -5.72 4.91 6.71
C SER A 156 -4.41 4.12 6.53
N MET A 157 -3.85 4.10 5.33
CA MET A 157 -2.51 3.56 5.07
C MET A 157 -1.44 4.37 5.81
N ALA A 158 -1.51 5.71 5.75
CA ALA A 158 -0.58 6.56 6.51
C ALA A 158 -0.70 6.33 8.02
N ALA A 159 -1.92 6.14 8.54
CA ALA A 159 -2.15 5.80 9.96
C ALA A 159 -1.48 4.47 10.35
N SER A 160 -1.48 3.48 9.47
CA SER A 160 -0.77 2.21 9.68
C SER A 160 0.74 2.38 9.71
N ASN A 161 1.26 3.19 8.80
CA ASN A 161 2.69 3.51 8.77
C ASN A 161 3.11 4.29 10.03
N ILE A 162 2.24 5.18 10.55
CA ILE A 162 2.45 5.89 11.83
C ILE A 162 2.57 4.86 12.95
N LEU A 163 1.64 3.91 13.05
CA LEU A 163 1.68 2.88 14.07
C LEU A 163 2.95 2.01 13.94
N GLY A 164 3.30 1.59 12.73
CA GLY A 164 4.53 0.85 12.45
C GLY A 164 5.79 1.63 12.84
N ALA A 165 5.87 2.92 12.51
CA ALA A 165 6.98 3.79 12.85
C ALA A 165 7.06 4.08 14.37
N LEU A 166 5.92 4.23 15.05
CA LEU A 166 5.87 4.35 16.53
C LEU A 166 6.43 3.10 17.21
N VAL A 167 6.00 1.93 16.77
CA VAL A 167 6.49 0.66 17.32
C VAL A 167 7.98 0.49 17.02
N ALA A 168 8.43 0.79 15.79
CA ALA A 168 9.83 0.72 15.42
C ALA A 168 10.69 1.70 16.23
N THR A 169 10.21 2.93 16.42
CA THR A 169 10.87 3.93 17.27
C THR A 169 10.95 3.43 18.72
N GLY A 170 9.84 2.92 19.26
CA GLY A 170 9.80 2.37 20.62
C GLY A 170 10.80 1.22 20.82
N VAL A 171 10.86 0.28 19.88
CA VAL A 171 11.82 -0.82 19.90
C VAL A 171 13.26 -0.31 19.85
N THR A 172 13.56 0.66 19.00
CA THR A 172 14.93 1.22 18.87
C THR A 172 15.36 2.13 20.04
N LEU A 173 14.40 2.66 20.80
CA LEU A 173 14.67 3.43 22.01
C LEU A 173 14.90 2.57 23.24
N THR A 174 14.27 1.39 23.30
CA THR A 174 14.23 0.55 24.51
C THR A 174 15.20 -0.62 24.45
N LEU A 175 15.57 -1.10 23.25
CA LEU A 175 16.39 -2.27 23.05
C LEU A 175 17.75 -1.89 22.41
N THR A 176 18.79 -2.67 22.76
CA THR A 176 20.09 -2.56 22.10
C THR A 176 20.04 -3.12 20.68
N ARG A 177 21.00 -2.75 19.83
CA ARG A 177 21.10 -3.27 18.45
C ARG A 177 21.20 -4.81 18.41
N GLU A 178 21.85 -5.42 19.40
CA GLU A 178 21.95 -6.88 19.55
C GLU A 178 20.58 -7.48 19.89
N GLN A 179 19.91 -6.94 20.91
CA GLN A 179 18.56 -7.40 21.30
C GLN A 179 17.55 -7.27 20.16
N ILE A 180 17.59 -6.18 19.38
CA ILE A 180 16.74 -6.01 18.21
C ILE A 180 17.07 -7.08 17.16
N GLY A 181 18.37 -7.34 16.93
CA GLY A 181 18.85 -8.37 16.00
C GLY A 181 18.40 -9.78 16.36
N ASP A 182 18.44 -10.14 17.65
CA ASP A 182 18.17 -11.48 18.12
C ASP A 182 16.66 -11.78 18.17
N TRP A 183 15.88 -10.89 18.79
CA TRP A 183 14.44 -11.14 19.04
C TRP A 183 13.54 -9.90 18.90
N GLY A 184 14.06 -8.69 19.16
CA GLY A 184 13.25 -7.47 19.24
C GLY A 184 12.53 -7.13 17.94
N TRP A 185 13.06 -7.53 16.79
CA TRP A 185 12.41 -7.37 15.49
C TRP A 185 11.06 -8.13 15.38
N ARG A 186 10.81 -9.11 16.23
CA ARG A 186 9.55 -9.87 16.28
C ARG A 186 8.42 -9.10 16.96
N ILE A 187 8.73 -8.17 17.86
CA ILE A 187 7.72 -7.42 18.65
C ILE A 187 6.66 -6.77 17.75
N PRO A 188 7.00 -6.05 16.67
CA PRO A 188 6.00 -5.45 15.80
C PRO A 188 5.05 -6.46 15.16
N PHE A 189 5.54 -7.65 14.77
CA PHE A 189 4.70 -8.72 14.20
C PHE A 189 3.78 -9.33 15.25
N ILE A 190 4.26 -9.55 16.47
CA ILE A 190 3.46 -10.05 17.59
C ILE A 190 2.36 -9.03 17.92
N LEU A 191 2.67 -7.74 17.90
CA LEU A 191 1.68 -6.68 18.08
C LEU A 191 0.63 -6.71 16.95
N GLY A 192 1.04 -6.91 15.69
CA GLY A 192 0.15 -7.12 14.55
C GLY A 192 -0.83 -8.29 14.79
N LEU A 193 -0.33 -9.41 15.31
CA LEU A 193 -1.18 -10.54 15.71
C LEU A 193 -2.17 -10.19 16.82
N ALA A 194 -1.76 -9.38 17.81
CA ALA A 194 -2.64 -8.94 18.89
C ALA A 194 -3.74 -7.98 18.39
N ILE A 195 -3.51 -7.25 17.28
CA ILE A 195 -4.51 -6.36 16.67
C ILE A 195 -5.53 -7.14 15.81
N ALA A 196 -5.18 -8.30 15.27
CA ALA A 196 -6.06 -9.10 14.42
C ALA A 196 -7.41 -9.48 15.08
N PRO A 197 -7.49 -9.90 16.37
CA PRO A 197 -8.75 -10.13 17.06
C PRO A 197 -9.65 -8.89 17.13
N VAL A 198 -9.06 -7.69 17.26
CA VAL A 198 -9.80 -6.42 17.28
C VAL A 198 -10.44 -6.19 15.91
N GLY A 199 -9.69 -6.42 14.84
CA GLY A 199 -10.21 -6.36 13.47
C GLY A 199 -11.35 -7.36 13.23
N LEU A 200 -11.21 -8.59 13.71
CA LEU A 200 -12.25 -9.63 13.64
C LEU A 200 -13.51 -9.24 14.42
N TRP A 201 -13.34 -8.73 15.63
CA TRP A 201 -14.46 -8.28 16.48
C TRP A 201 -15.21 -7.12 15.80
N LEU A 202 -14.49 -6.14 15.29
CA LEU A 202 -15.07 -4.98 14.62
C LEU A 202 -15.86 -5.38 13.35
N ARG A 203 -15.33 -6.30 12.55
CA ARG A 203 -16.02 -6.82 11.36
C ARG A 203 -17.24 -7.70 11.71
N ARG A 204 -17.22 -8.38 12.86
CA ARG A 204 -18.39 -9.14 13.34
C ARG A 204 -19.55 -8.23 13.77
N THR A 205 -19.26 -7.05 14.28
CA THR A 205 -20.26 -6.06 14.73
C THR A 205 -20.83 -5.21 13.60
N LEU A 206 -20.21 -5.22 12.41
CA LEU A 206 -20.73 -4.53 11.24
C LEU A 206 -21.84 -5.38 10.60
N ASP A 207 -23.03 -4.80 10.49
CA ASP A 207 -24.13 -5.39 9.74
C ASP A 207 -23.85 -5.35 8.23
N GLU A 208 -24.29 -6.38 7.50
CA GLU A 208 -24.28 -6.36 6.05
C GLU A 208 -25.09 -5.16 5.52
N THR A 209 -24.48 -4.40 4.59
CA THR A 209 -25.11 -3.20 4.05
C THR A 209 -26.47 -3.53 3.39
N PRO A 210 -27.49 -2.69 3.55
CA PRO A 210 -28.81 -2.90 2.91
C PRO A 210 -28.70 -3.04 1.39
N HIS A 211 -27.72 -2.39 0.77
CA HIS A 211 -27.42 -2.50 -0.67
C HIS A 211 -26.98 -3.90 -1.07
N PHE A 212 -26.12 -4.55 -0.28
CA PHE A 212 -25.65 -5.91 -0.55
C PHE A 212 -26.81 -6.92 -0.38
N ARG A 213 -27.65 -6.74 0.63
CA ARG A 213 -28.87 -7.57 0.79
C ARG A 213 -29.80 -7.44 -0.39
N ALA A 214 -29.98 -6.22 -0.93
CA ALA A 214 -30.80 -5.97 -2.10
C ALA A 214 -30.18 -6.54 -3.39
N GLU A 215 -28.85 -6.47 -3.56
CA GLU A 215 -28.16 -7.09 -4.69
C GLU A 215 -28.20 -8.61 -4.65
N MET A 216 -27.98 -9.23 -3.48
CA MET A 216 -28.11 -10.68 -3.29
C MET A 216 -29.54 -11.15 -3.60
N ALA A 217 -30.56 -10.42 -3.15
CA ALA A 217 -31.95 -10.72 -3.49
C ALA A 217 -32.22 -10.61 -5.01
N ARG A 218 -31.61 -9.64 -5.69
CA ARG A 218 -31.72 -9.48 -7.16
C ARG A 218 -30.92 -10.55 -7.92
N ALA A 219 -29.72 -10.90 -7.44
CA ALA A 219 -28.87 -11.93 -8.05
C ALA A 219 -29.48 -13.34 -7.95
N GLN A 220 -30.20 -13.64 -6.87
CA GLN A 220 -30.97 -14.88 -6.73
C GLN A 220 -32.14 -15.01 -7.75
N HIS A 221 -32.64 -13.89 -8.27
CA HIS A 221 -33.74 -13.86 -9.24
C HIS A 221 -33.25 -13.72 -10.69
N ALA A 222 -32.00 -13.36 -10.92
CA ALA A 222 -31.42 -13.20 -12.25
C ALA A 222 -30.41 -14.31 -12.52
N HIS A 223 -30.86 -15.41 -13.14
CA HIS A 223 -29.97 -16.37 -13.84
C HIS A 223 -29.33 -15.71 -15.09
N ALA A 224 -28.76 -14.51 -14.94
CA ALA A 224 -28.03 -13.87 -16.03
C ALA A 224 -26.57 -14.35 -15.99
N GLU A 225 -26.12 -14.99 -17.05
CA GLU A 225 -24.73 -15.29 -17.36
C GLU A 225 -23.85 -14.07 -17.09
N GLN A 226 -23.28 -13.98 -15.90
CA GLN A 226 -22.27 -12.97 -15.59
C GLN A 226 -21.00 -13.37 -16.32
N LYS A 227 -20.81 -12.84 -17.55
CA LYS A 227 -19.51 -12.87 -18.22
C LYS A 227 -18.47 -12.33 -17.22
N ALA A 228 -17.40 -13.10 -17.02
CA ALA A 228 -16.35 -12.80 -16.06
C ALA A 228 -15.95 -11.30 -16.16
N PRO A 229 -16.15 -10.48 -15.10
CA PRO A 229 -15.92 -9.02 -15.17
C PRO A 229 -14.49 -8.67 -15.60
N LEU A 230 -13.52 -9.55 -15.27
CA LEU A 230 -12.13 -9.43 -15.65
C LEU A 230 -11.93 -9.42 -17.18
N LEU A 231 -12.56 -10.38 -17.89
CA LEU A 231 -12.46 -10.47 -19.35
C LEU A 231 -13.13 -9.28 -20.02
N GLN A 232 -14.24 -8.78 -19.43
CA GLN A 232 -14.93 -7.60 -19.91
C GLN A 232 -14.05 -6.34 -19.79
N VAL A 233 -13.34 -6.13 -18.66
CA VAL A 233 -12.44 -4.99 -18.50
C VAL A 233 -11.31 -5.03 -19.53
N VAL A 234 -10.68 -6.19 -19.73
CA VAL A 234 -9.55 -6.31 -20.66
C VAL A 234 -9.98 -6.11 -22.11
N ARG A 235 -11.15 -6.65 -22.49
CA ARG A 235 -11.64 -6.61 -23.87
C ARG A 235 -12.31 -5.29 -24.23
N ASP A 236 -13.18 -4.78 -23.34
CA ASP A 236 -14.08 -3.66 -23.68
C ASP A 236 -13.51 -2.31 -23.21
N HIS A 237 -12.56 -2.31 -22.23
CA HIS A 237 -11.96 -1.10 -21.68
C HIS A 237 -10.42 -1.10 -21.66
N PRO A 238 -9.71 -1.54 -22.72
CA PRO A 238 -8.24 -1.66 -22.73
C PRO A 238 -7.53 -0.33 -22.53
N ARG A 239 -8.09 0.76 -23.08
CA ARG A 239 -7.53 2.12 -22.94
C ARG A 239 -7.65 2.62 -21.50
N ALA A 240 -8.80 2.43 -20.86
CA ALA A 240 -8.99 2.80 -19.45
C ALA A 240 -8.04 2.01 -18.54
N LEU A 241 -7.86 0.71 -18.83
CA LEU A 241 -6.92 -0.15 -18.11
C LEU A 241 -5.47 0.34 -18.28
N ALA A 242 -5.04 0.64 -19.50
CA ALA A 242 -3.68 1.12 -19.77
C ALA A 242 -3.39 2.47 -19.08
N VAL A 243 -4.31 3.43 -19.18
CA VAL A 243 -4.19 4.75 -18.53
C VAL A 243 -4.23 4.62 -17.02
N GLY A 244 -5.17 3.81 -16.50
CA GLY A 244 -5.27 3.55 -15.06
C GLY A 244 -4.02 2.87 -14.50
N THR A 245 -3.48 1.88 -15.18
CA THR A 245 -2.21 1.24 -14.81
C THR A 245 -1.06 2.23 -14.88
N GLY A 246 -0.97 3.05 -15.93
CA GLY A 246 0.13 3.98 -16.15
C GLY A 246 0.28 5.02 -15.03
N PHE A 247 -0.80 5.66 -14.57
CA PHE A 247 -0.66 6.56 -13.43
C PHE A 247 -0.58 5.81 -12.07
N SER A 248 -1.11 4.59 -11.99
CA SER A 248 -0.92 3.75 -10.81
C SER A 248 0.53 3.28 -10.63
N VAL A 249 1.37 3.32 -11.68
CA VAL A 249 2.82 3.09 -11.54
C VAL A 249 3.43 4.10 -10.58
N LEU A 250 3.16 5.41 -10.75
CA LEU A 250 3.67 6.41 -9.83
C LEU A 250 3.06 6.25 -8.43
N TRP A 251 1.76 5.95 -8.33
CA TRP A 251 1.11 5.68 -7.05
C TRP A 251 1.84 4.58 -6.28
N ALA A 252 2.13 3.45 -6.93
CA ALA A 252 2.86 2.36 -6.31
C ALA A 252 4.31 2.75 -5.99
N VAL A 253 5.05 3.24 -6.99
CA VAL A 253 6.48 3.55 -6.85
C VAL A 253 6.75 4.58 -5.75
N CYS A 254 6.00 5.68 -5.70
CA CYS A 254 6.26 6.72 -4.70
C CYS A 254 6.00 6.24 -3.27
N VAL A 255 4.97 5.40 -3.05
CA VAL A 255 4.70 4.80 -1.74
C VAL A 255 5.82 3.85 -1.33
N TYR A 256 6.18 2.90 -2.21
CA TYR A 256 7.17 1.88 -1.86
C TYR A 256 8.61 2.42 -1.82
N ALA A 257 8.97 3.39 -2.65
CA ALA A 257 10.31 3.97 -2.65
C ALA A 257 10.51 5.06 -1.58
N LEU A 258 9.56 6.01 -1.48
CA LEU A 258 9.74 7.21 -0.66
C LEU A 258 9.13 7.12 0.75
N VAL A 259 8.19 6.17 0.99
CA VAL A 259 7.58 6.00 2.32
C VAL A 259 8.06 4.71 2.97
N ILE A 260 7.96 3.58 2.27
CA ILE A 260 8.24 2.25 2.84
C ILE A 260 9.74 1.93 2.86
N TYR A 261 10.47 2.18 1.76
CA TYR A 261 11.90 1.87 1.65
C TYR A 261 12.80 2.95 2.26
N MET A 262 12.34 4.21 2.32
CA MET A 262 13.19 5.32 2.72
C MET A 262 13.84 5.18 4.11
N PRO A 263 13.21 4.64 5.17
CA PRO A 263 13.90 4.37 6.43
C PRO A 263 15.09 3.42 6.29
N THR A 264 14.96 2.37 5.46
CA THR A 264 16.07 1.45 5.16
C THR A 264 17.14 2.12 4.32
N HIS A 265 16.77 2.93 3.34
CA HIS A 265 17.68 3.71 2.51
C HIS A 265 18.50 4.70 3.35
N ALA A 266 17.84 5.43 4.26
CA ALA A 266 18.52 6.34 5.18
C ALA A 266 19.56 5.62 6.05
N GLN A 267 19.22 4.42 6.55
CA GLN A 267 20.14 3.64 7.38
C GLN A 267 21.31 3.04 6.58
N ARG A 268 21.04 2.50 5.38
CA ARG A 268 22.02 1.69 4.63
C ARG A 268 22.84 2.47 3.62
N ALA A 269 22.20 3.41 2.91
CA ALA A 269 22.87 4.19 1.87
C ALA A 269 23.35 5.55 2.35
N LEU A 270 22.63 6.16 3.30
CA LEU A 270 22.96 7.48 3.84
C LEU A 270 23.53 7.41 5.26
N HIS A 271 23.67 6.22 5.85
CA HIS A 271 24.31 5.98 7.16
C HIS A 271 23.70 6.73 8.36
N PHE A 272 22.40 7.03 8.33
CA PHE A 272 21.68 7.56 9.48
C PHE A 272 21.40 6.47 10.52
N ASP A 273 21.24 6.85 11.79
CA ASP A 273 20.76 5.94 12.82
C ASP A 273 19.33 5.48 12.55
N GLY A 274 19.02 4.23 12.88
CA GLY A 274 17.69 3.66 12.72
C GLY A 274 16.60 4.45 13.48
N ARG A 275 16.95 4.96 14.68
CA ARG A 275 16.08 5.84 15.46
C ARG A 275 15.68 7.08 14.68
N ASP A 276 16.63 7.78 14.08
CA ASP A 276 16.40 9.02 13.35
C ASP A 276 15.56 8.76 12.09
N ALA A 277 15.83 7.65 11.39
CA ALA A 277 15.09 7.23 10.23
C ALA A 277 13.61 6.93 10.57
N PHE A 278 13.32 6.27 11.70
CA PHE A 278 11.94 5.98 12.11
C PHE A 278 11.21 7.21 12.64
N ILE A 279 11.90 8.11 13.35
CA ILE A 279 11.31 9.40 13.78
C ILE A 279 10.93 10.24 12.54
N ALA A 280 11.81 10.31 11.54
CA ALA A 280 11.52 11.03 10.30
C ALA A 280 10.33 10.40 9.55
N SER A 281 10.26 9.06 9.49
CA SER A 281 9.12 8.35 8.92
C SER A 281 7.82 8.64 9.67
N LEU A 282 7.86 8.65 11.01
CA LEU A 282 6.71 8.97 11.86
C LEU A 282 6.15 10.36 11.54
N VAL A 283 7.01 11.39 11.60
CA VAL A 283 6.61 12.78 11.33
C VAL A 283 6.08 12.92 9.91
N GLY A 284 6.77 12.35 8.92
CA GLY A 284 6.36 12.38 7.53
C GLY A 284 4.98 11.74 7.31
N ASN A 285 4.72 10.57 7.90
CA ASN A 285 3.43 9.88 7.76
C ASN A 285 2.28 10.63 8.47
N CYS A 286 2.54 11.35 9.58
CA CYS A 286 1.55 12.25 10.19
C CYS A 286 1.12 13.35 9.21
N LEU A 287 2.09 13.98 8.54
CA LEU A 287 1.80 14.99 7.51
C LEU A 287 1.10 14.36 6.31
N MET A 288 1.50 13.15 5.89
CA MET A 288 0.86 12.42 4.80
C MET A 288 -0.62 12.16 5.08
N ALA A 289 -0.98 11.72 6.29
CA ALA A 289 -2.36 11.42 6.65
C ALA A 289 -3.29 12.66 6.48
N VAL A 290 -2.84 13.81 6.93
CA VAL A 290 -3.58 15.06 6.77
C VAL A 290 -3.62 15.52 5.32
N THR A 291 -2.46 15.52 4.66
CA THR A 291 -2.32 16.02 3.28
C THR A 291 -3.13 15.17 2.29
N CYS A 292 -3.25 13.85 2.49
CA CYS A 292 -4.10 13.00 1.66
C CYS A 292 -5.55 13.49 1.62
N VAL A 293 -6.14 13.80 2.78
CA VAL A 293 -7.53 14.26 2.87
C VAL A 293 -7.69 15.65 2.25
N CYS A 294 -6.72 16.53 2.49
CA CYS A 294 -6.70 17.85 1.86
C CYS A 294 -6.60 17.75 0.33
N ALA A 295 -5.69 16.91 -0.19
CA ALA A 295 -5.51 16.71 -1.63
C ALA A 295 -6.76 16.12 -2.29
N GLY A 296 -7.40 15.13 -1.64
CA GLY A 296 -8.69 14.60 -2.08
C GLY A 296 -9.76 15.70 -2.20
N SER A 297 -9.87 16.54 -1.16
CA SER A 297 -10.81 17.68 -1.14
C SER A 297 -10.46 18.76 -2.18
N TRP A 298 -9.19 19.06 -2.39
CA TRP A 298 -8.76 19.97 -3.46
C TRP A 298 -9.10 19.43 -4.83
N SER A 299 -8.95 18.13 -5.03
CA SER A 299 -9.27 17.51 -6.31
C SER A 299 -10.77 17.54 -6.65
N ASP A 300 -11.65 17.60 -5.65
CA ASP A 300 -13.08 17.80 -5.84
C ASP A 300 -13.40 19.19 -6.45
N ARG A 301 -12.56 20.20 -6.14
CA ARG A 301 -12.72 21.61 -6.60
C ARG A 301 -11.92 21.91 -7.86
N LEU A 302 -10.65 21.52 -7.88
CA LEU A 302 -9.69 21.85 -8.95
C LEU A 302 -9.70 20.84 -10.12
N GLY A 303 -10.36 19.69 -9.91
CA GLY A 303 -10.38 18.57 -10.85
C GLY A 303 -9.24 17.58 -10.61
N ARG A 304 -9.54 16.29 -10.81
CA ARG A 304 -8.61 15.16 -10.57
C ARG A 304 -7.31 15.29 -11.36
N ARG A 305 -7.46 15.59 -12.65
CA ARG A 305 -6.33 15.69 -13.58
C ARG A 305 -5.33 16.76 -13.16
N THR A 306 -5.81 17.92 -12.73
CA THR A 306 -4.95 19.04 -12.34
C THR A 306 -4.08 18.68 -11.13
N VAL A 307 -4.70 18.12 -10.08
CA VAL A 307 -3.98 17.79 -8.84
C VAL A 307 -3.02 16.62 -9.07
N LEU A 308 -3.43 15.58 -9.84
CA LEU A 308 -2.53 14.46 -10.20
C LEU A 308 -1.34 14.93 -11.02
N ALA A 309 -1.57 15.77 -12.05
CA ALA A 309 -0.50 16.27 -12.89
C ALA A 309 0.48 17.17 -12.10
N ALA A 310 -0.05 18.04 -11.24
CA ALA A 310 0.78 18.86 -10.35
C ALA A 310 1.62 18.00 -9.40
N GLY A 311 1.02 16.99 -8.76
CA GLY A 311 1.73 16.07 -7.87
C GLY A 311 2.84 15.30 -8.59
N ALA A 312 2.56 14.76 -9.77
CA ALA A 312 3.55 14.03 -10.59
C ALA A 312 4.68 14.96 -11.10
N ALA A 313 4.36 16.18 -11.53
CA ALA A 313 5.35 17.15 -11.98
C ALA A 313 6.24 17.62 -10.81
N LEU A 314 5.65 17.90 -9.64
CA LEU A 314 6.41 18.26 -8.44
C LEU A 314 7.35 17.12 -8.02
N MET A 315 6.91 15.85 -8.03
CA MET A 315 7.79 14.71 -7.76
C MET A 315 8.93 14.63 -8.78
N LEU A 316 8.63 14.77 -10.08
CA LEU A 316 9.63 14.68 -11.13
C LEU A 316 10.79 15.67 -10.92
N VAL A 317 10.49 16.88 -10.47
CA VAL A 317 11.51 17.95 -10.34
C VAL A 317 12.14 18.00 -8.93
N SER A 318 11.45 17.53 -7.88
CA SER A 318 11.88 17.76 -6.49
C SER A 318 12.64 16.59 -5.89
N VAL A 319 12.38 15.33 -6.32
CA VAL A 319 12.90 14.15 -5.60
C VAL A 319 14.43 14.08 -5.65
N TYR A 320 15.03 14.35 -6.81
CA TYR A 320 16.49 14.34 -6.94
C TYR A 320 17.17 15.46 -6.13
N PRO A 321 16.79 16.75 -6.26
CA PRO A 321 17.43 17.82 -5.46
C PRO A 321 17.22 17.65 -3.95
N LEU A 322 16.07 17.17 -3.51
CA LEU A 322 15.83 16.90 -2.08
C LEU A 322 16.75 15.79 -1.55
N LEU A 323 16.90 14.70 -2.30
CA LEU A 323 17.75 13.58 -1.90
C LEU A 323 19.24 13.99 -1.94
N ARG A 324 19.63 14.81 -2.93
CA ARG A 324 20.96 15.38 -3.02
C ARG A 324 21.28 16.27 -1.83
N TRP A 325 20.36 17.19 -1.50
CA TRP A 325 20.51 18.06 -0.34
C TRP A 325 20.63 17.27 0.98
N LEU A 326 19.83 16.20 1.15
CA LEU A 326 19.92 15.32 2.32
C LEU A 326 21.30 14.67 2.44
N SER A 327 21.85 14.20 1.30
CA SER A 327 23.17 13.58 1.26
C SER A 327 24.29 14.59 1.60
N ASP A 328 24.17 15.82 1.13
CA ASP A 328 25.20 16.86 1.34
C ASP A 328 25.16 17.44 2.77
N VAL A 329 23.98 17.64 3.35
CA VAL A 329 23.81 18.26 4.69
C VAL A 329 23.94 17.23 5.82
N HIS A 330 23.48 16.02 5.62
CA HIS A 330 23.56 14.86 6.52
C HIS A 330 23.24 15.16 8.00
N THR A 331 22.11 15.83 8.26
CA THR A 331 21.61 16.14 9.62
C THR A 331 20.23 15.56 9.85
N LEU A 332 19.86 15.31 11.11
CA LEU A 332 18.49 14.90 11.46
C LEU A 332 17.43 15.91 10.97
N ALA A 333 17.70 17.20 11.05
CA ALA A 333 16.80 18.23 10.56
C ALA A 333 16.58 18.12 9.04
N ALA A 334 17.64 17.85 8.26
CA ALA A 334 17.52 17.62 6.82
C ALA A 334 16.72 16.33 6.53
N LEU A 335 16.98 15.24 7.28
CA LEU A 335 16.23 14.00 7.14
C LEU A 335 14.74 14.18 7.43
N LEU A 336 14.39 14.87 8.52
CA LEU A 336 13.02 15.22 8.88
C LEU A 336 12.34 16.04 7.77
N THR A 337 13.04 17.04 7.25
CA THR A 337 12.51 17.94 6.21
C THR A 337 12.27 17.18 4.91
N VAL A 338 13.25 16.41 4.46
CA VAL A 338 13.16 15.67 3.18
C VAL A 338 12.10 14.57 3.26
N GLN A 339 12.08 13.78 4.35
CA GLN A 339 11.08 12.74 4.53
C GLN A 339 9.67 13.33 4.61
N SER A 340 9.50 14.47 5.30
CA SER A 340 8.22 15.18 5.37
C SER A 340 7.79 15.69 3.99
N ALA A 341 8.71 16.27 3.22
CA ALA A 341 8.45 16.73 1.86
C ALA A 341 8.04 15.56 0.94
N PHE A 342 8.74 14.44 1.00
CA PHE A 342 8.38 13.24 0.24
C PHE A 342 6.98 12.75 0.61
N CYS A 343 6.66 12.64 1.90
CA CYS A 343 5.34 12.22 2.36
C CYS A 343 4.22 13.16 1.89
N VAL A 344 4.46 14.48 1.90
CA VAL A 344 3.51 15.49 1.38
C VAL A 344 3.32 15.34 -0.13
N LEU A 345 4.40 15.21 -0.90
CA LEU A 345 4.33 15.00 -2.35
C LEU A 345 3.60 13.70 -2.71
N VAL A 346 3.90 12.61 -2.00
CA VAL A 346 3.20 11.33 -2.14
C VAL A 346 1.71 11.50 -1.84
N ALA A 347 1.36 12.20 -0.77
CA ALA A 347 -0.03 12.43 -0.37
C ALA A 347 -0.84 13.24 -1.39
N ILE A 348 -0.23 14.28 -2.00
CA ILE A 348 -0.88 15.08 -3.05
C ILE A 348 -1.30 14.19 -4.23
N PHE A 349 -0.46 13.26 -4.63
CA PHE A 349 -0.76 12.35 -5.74
C PHE A 349 -1.69 11.22 -5.32
N THR A 350 -1.33 10.49 -4.26
CA THR A 350 -2.04 9.27 -3.86
C THR A 350 -3.41 9.53 -3.24
N GLY A 351 -3.61 10.68 -2.60
CA GLY A 351 -4.91 11.09 -2.07
C GLY A 351 -5.98 11.27 -3.16
N VAL A 352 -5.56 11.52 -4.40
CA VAL A 352 -6.47 11.73 -5.54
C VAL A 352 -6.59 10.49 -6.43
N ALA A 353 -5.54 9.66 -6.49
CA ALA A 353 -5.43 8.54 -7.40
C ALA A 353 -6.63 7.55 -7.33
N PRO A 354 -7.15 7.14 -6.16
CA PRO A 354 -8.29 6.22 -6.11
C PRO A 354 -9.55 6.79 -6.74
N ALA A 355 -9.85 8.09 -6.52
CA ALA A 355 -11.00 8.76 -7.13
C ALA A 355 -10.86 8.84 -8.66
N ALA A 356 -9.69 9.26 -9.14
CA ALA A 356 -9.41 9.34 -10.56
C ALA A 356 -9.49 7.97 -11.24
N LEU A 357 -8.97 6.91 -10.60
CA LEU A 357 -9.03 5.56 -11.12
C LEU A 357 -10.48 5.05 -11.24
N SER A 358 -11.33 5.39 -10.28
CA SER A 358 -12.74 5.01 -10.30
C SER A 358 -13.53 5.64 -11.43
N GLU A 359 -13.17 6.86 -11.84
CA GLU A 359 -13.84 7.62 -12.91
C GLU A 359 -13.52 7.07 -14.31
N LEU A 360 -12.49 6.21 -14.45
CA LEU A 360 -12.14 5.58 -15.73
C LEU A 360 -13.07 4.43 -16.11
N PHE A 361 -13.75 3.82 -15.14
CA PHE A 361 -14.51 2.60 -15.36
C PHE A 361 -16.00 2.80 -15.07
N PRO A 362 -16.90 2.25 -15.93
CA PRO A 362 -18.33 2.20 -15.65
C PRO A 362 -18.61 1.47 -14.32
N THR A 363 -19.69 1.83 -13.64
CA THR A 363 -20.05 1.30 -12.31
C THR A 363 -20.04 -0.22 -12.25
N ARG A 364 -20.51 -0.89 -13.32
CA ARG A 364 -20.61 -2.36 -13.40
C ARG A 364 -19.25 -3.09 -13.30
N VAL A 365 -18.18 -2.50 -13.80
CA VAL A 365 -16.82 -3.11 -13.83
C VAL A 365 -15.81 -2.29 -13.05
N ARG A 366 -16.25 -1.26 -12.33
CA ARG A 366 -15.37 -0.30 -11.62
C ARG A 366 -14.43 -0.97 -10.65
N ALA A 367 -14.95 -1.77 -9.72
CA ALA A 367 -14.11 -2.44 -8.71
C ALA A 367 -13.05 -3.36 -9.35
N THR A 368 -13.44 -4.12 -10.38
CA THR A 368 -12.53 -5.01 -11.12
C THR A 368 -11.49 -4.21 -11.91
N GLY A 369 -11.90 -3.14 -12.62
CA GLY A 369 -10.99 -2.29 -13.38
C GLY A 369 -9.98 -1.57 -12.50
N MET A 370 -10.42 -1.02 -11.37
CA MET A 370 -9.55 -0.41 -10.36
C MET A 370 -8.56 -1.41 -9.78
N SER A 371 -9.04 -2.57 -9.33
CA SER A 371 -8.20 -3.63 -8.75
C SER A 371 -7.17 -4.12 -9.76
N LEU A 372 -7.57 -4.35 -11.01
CA LEU A 372 -6.66 -4.85 -12.05
C LEU A 372 -5.57 -3.82 -12.37
N SER A 373 -5.95 -2.55 -12.62
CA SER A 373 -5.00 -1.47 -12.91
C SER A 373 -3.99 -1.27 -11.78
N TYR A 374 -4.48 -1.20 -10.54
CA TYR A 374 -3.65 -1.01 -9.36
C TYR A 374 -2.74 -2.21 -9.08
N ASN A 375 -3.28 -3.44 -9.14
CA ASN A 375 -2.49 -4.65 -8.86
C ASN A 375 -1.40 -4.90 -9.90
N ILE A 376 -1.64 -4.64 -11.20
CA ILE A 376 -0.60 -4.71 -12.23
C ILE A 376 0.55 -3.75 -11.89
N ALA A 377 0.23 -2.49 -11.64
CA ALA A 377 1.23 -1.47 -11.30
C ALA A 377 1.98 -1.81 -10.00
N THR A 378 1.25 -2.20 -8.97
CA THR A 378 1.81 -2.48 -7.64
C THR A 378 2.65 -3.75 -7.65
N THR A 379 2.23 -4.82 -8.33
CA THR A 379 3.00 -6.06 -8.39
C THR A 379 4.32 -5.85 -9.13
N ILE A 380 4.30 -5.20 -10.30
CA ILE A 380 5.49 -5.06 -11.14
C ILE A 380 6.43 -3.97 -10.62
N PHE A 381 5.90 -2.80 -10.30
CA PHE A 381 6.70 -1.61 -10.00
C PHE A 381 6.77 -1.26 -8.52
N GLY A 382 5.75 -1.62 -7.74
CA GLY A 382 5.68 -1.29 -6.30
C GLY A 382 6.32 -2.36 -5.41
N GLY A 383 5.82 -3.59 -5.47
CA GLY A 383 6.24 -4.67 -4.57
C GLY A 383 7.72 -5.00 -4.66
N PHE A 384 8.29 -4.96 -5.85
CA PHE A 384 9.72 -5.17 -6.08
C PHE A 384 10.56 -3.89 -5.99
N ALA A 385 9.96 -2.69 -5.83
CA ALA A 385 10.71 -1.44 -5.74
C ALA A 385 11.80 -1.47 -4.66
N PRO A 386 11.56 -1.90 -3.41
CA PRO A 386 12.61 -1.96 -2.40
C PRO A 386 13.77 -2.87 -2.79
N ALA A 387 13.50 -4.02 -3.42
CA ALA A 387 14.53 -4.93 -3.90
C ALA A 387 15.35 -4.32 -5.05
N ILE A 388 14.67 -3.73 -6.03
CA ILE A 388 15.31 -3.06 -7.18
C ILE A 388 16.19 -1.92 -6.68
N LEU A 389 15.70 -1.09 -5.76
CA LEU A 389 16.43 0.05 -5.22
C LEU A 389 17.63 -0.36 -4.36
N ALA A 390 17.48 -1.39 -3.53
CA ALA A 390 18.58 -1.96 -2.76
C ALA A 390 19.66 -2.52 -3.69
N TRP A 391 19.27 -3.27 -4.71
CA TRP A 391 20.17 -3.84 -5.70
C TRP A 391 20.88 -2.75 -6.54
N LEU A 392 20.13 -1.76 -7.05
CA LEU A 392 20.71 -0.65 -7.81
C LEU A 392 21.72 0.14 -6.97
N THR A 393 21.37 0.47 -5.73
CA THR A 393 22.27 1.19 -4.82
C THR A 393 23.54 0.39 -4.55
N GLN A 394 23.42 -0.92 -4.36
CA GLN A 394 24.57 -1.81 -4.12
C GLN A 394 25.47 -1.93 -5.35
N GLN A 395 24.89 -2.15 -6.54
CA GLN A 395 25.67 -2.37 -7.78
C GLN A 395 26.34 -1.09 -8.28
N THR A 396 25.66 0.05 -8.15
CA THR A 396 26.16 1.32 -8.68
C THR A 396 26.92 2.16 -7.65
N GLY A 397 26.80 1.85 -6.36
CA GLY A 397 27.26 2.72 -5.28
C GLY A 397 26.54 4.08 -5.22
N ASN A 398 25.48 4.26 -6.00
CA ASN A 398 24.78 5.54 -6.14
C ASN A 398 23.60 5.63 -5.18
N PRO A 399 23.63 6.51 -4.15
CA PRO A 399 22.54 6.67 -3.19
C PRO A 399 21.31 7.37 -3.79
N PHE A 400 21.39 7.86 -5.04
CA PHE A 400 20.28 8.55 -5.72
C PHE A 400 19.39 7.63 -6.56
N ALA A 401 19.59 6.31 -6.51
CA ALA A 401 18.75 5.33 -7.21
C ALA A 401 17.24 5.52 -6.96
N PRO A 402 16.75 5.81 -5.73
CA PRO A 402 15.34 6.08 -5.50
C PRO A 402 14.81 7.28 -6.28
N ALA A 403 15.60 8.34 -6.42
CA ALA A 403 15.19 9.52 -7.18
C ALA A 403 14.96 9.18 -8.65
N TRP A 404 15.89 8.49 -9.29
CA TRP A 404 15.75 8.10 -10.69
C TRP A 404 14.54 7.21 -10.94
N TYR A 405 14.30 6.26 -10.04
CA TYR A 405 13.14 5.35 -10.15
C TYR A 405 11.81 6.10 -10.06
N VAL A 406 11.69 7.04 -9.12
CA VAL A 406 10.50 7.88 -8.96
C VAL A 406 10.33 8.85 -10.13
N MET A 407 11.42 9.43 -10.65
CA MET A 407 11.37 10.33 -11.81
C MET A 407 10.85 9.62 -13.06
N VAL A 408 11.31 8.40 -13.34
CA VAL A 408 10.80 7.59 -14.46
C VAL A 408 9.31 7.28 -14.27
N ALA A 409 8.90 6.87 -13.06
CA ALA A 409 7.49 6.62 -12.75
C ALA A 409 6.64 7.89 -12.89
N SER A 410 7.19 9.05 -12.50
CA SER A 410 6.51 10.36 -12.66
C SER A 410 6.30 10.72 -14.12
N ALA A 411 7.29 10.47 -14.98
CA ALA A 411 7.17 10.70 -16.42
C ALA A 411 6.10 9.80 -17.06
N ILE A 412 6.07 8.51 -16.69
CA ILE A 412 5.03 7.56 -17.13
C ILE A 412 3.64 8.04 -16.68
N ALA A 413 3.52 8.48 -15.42
CA ALA A 413 2.25 8.98 -14.88
C ALA A 413 1.78 10.25 -15.62
N LEU A 414 2.67 11.21 -15.89
CA LEU A 414 2.33 12.42 -16.63
C LEU A 414 1.84 12.11 -18.04
N ALA A 415 2.51 11.20 -18.76
CA ALA A 415 2.06 10.73 -20.07
C ALA A 415 0.66 10.08 -20.00
N SER A 416 0.41 9.26 -18.99
CA SER A 416 -0.89 8.62 -18.76
C SER A 416 -1.99 9.62 -18.40
N ILE A 417 -1.67 10.62 -17.54
CA ILE A 417 -2.60 11.69 -17.16
C ILE A 417 -2.91 12.60 -18.36
N ALA A 418 -1.94 12.84 -19.25
CA ALA A 418 -2.20 13.57 -20.50
C ALA A 418 -3.22 12.84 -21.38
N ALA A 419 -3.16 11.51 -21.42
CA ALA A 419 -4.12 10.69 -22.16
C ALA A 419 -5.55 10.66 -21.56
N LEU A 420 -5.73 11.06 -20.28
CA LEU A 420 -7.06 11.18 -19.63
C LEU A 420 -7.99 12.16 -20.33
N SER A 421 -7.46 13.20 -21.01
CA SER A 421 -8.26 14.24 -21.67
C SER A 421 -9.00 13.75 -22.92
N SER A 422 -8.60 12.63 -23.47
CA SER A 422 -9.11 12.07 -24.71
C SER A 422 -10.08 10.91 -24.49
N THR A 423 -10.37 10.56 -23.24
CA THR A 423 -11.40 9.57 -22.91
C THR A 423 -12.76 10.25 -22.77
N PRO A 424 -13.79 9.84 -23.52
CA PRO A 424 -15.14 10.40 -23.37
C PRO A 424 -15.62 10.19 -21.92
N ARG A 425 -16.11 11.25 -21.27
CA ARG A 425 -16.84 11.12 -20.01
C ARG A 425 -18.07 10.29 -20.31
N HIS A 426 -18.10 9.05 -19.85
CA HIS A 426 -19.33 8.28 -19.84
C HIS A 426 -20.29 8.97 -18.85
N ALA A 427 -21.28 9.69 -19.38
CA ALA A 427 -22.36 10.34 -18.66
C ALA A 427 -23.25 9.32 -17.94
#